data_842a142c6cd6bf1470892640e7dc9bda
#
_entry.id   842a142c6cd6bf1470892640e7dc9bda
#
_cell.length_a   1.000
_cell.length_b   1.000
_cell.length_c   1.000
_cell.angle_alpha   90.00
_cell.angle_beta   90.00
_cell.angle_gamma   90.00
#
_symmetry.space_group_name_H-M   'P 1'
#
loop_
_entity.id
_entity.type
_entity.pdbx_description
1 polymer ?
#
loop_
_entity_poly.entity_id
_entity_poly.type
_entity_poly.pdbx_seq_one_letter_code
_entity_poly.pdbx_strand_id
1 'polypeptide(L)'
;MPNKKYKIAVIQLNLNDVAENNLKKCLHWVREAAKQGAEVISLPELYSSHYFCQSEDVDNFALAEPLYSTSFTAFSALAKELGVVIIVPFFEKRMAGIYHNSAYIIGTDGTEAGLYRKM
;
A
#
# COMPACT_ATOMS: atom_id res chain seq x y z
N MET A 1 -16.50 27.44 11.56
CA MET A 1 -15.36 26.93 10.80
C MET A 1 -15.78 26.59 9.40
N PRO A 2 -15.05 27.07 8.40
CA PRO A 2 -15.36 26.64 7.06
C PRO A 2 -15.14 25.12 6.94
N ASN A 3 -16.03 24.45 6.22
CA ASN A 3 -15.87 23.03 5.96
C ASN A 3 -14.67 22.82 5.05
N LYS A 4 -13.67 22.11 5.55
CA LYS A 4 -12.51 21.77 4.75
C LYS A 4 -12.83 20.52 3.94
N LYS A 5 -12.63 20.60 2.63
CA LYS A 5 -12.82 19.47 1.73
C LYS A 5 -11.48 18.82 1.43
N TYR A 6 -11.46 17.50 1.44
CA TYR A 6 -10.29 16.71 1.06
C TYR A 6 -10.62 15.91 -0.19
N LYS A 7 -9.66 15.81 -1.07
CA LYS A 7 -9.79 14.94 -2.24
C LYS A 7 -9.11 13.61 -1.94
N ILE A 8 -9.89 12.55 -2.03
CA ILE A 8 -9.43 11.19 -1.75
C ILE A 8 -9.44 10.40 -3.05
N ALA A 9 -8.38 9.65 -3.31
CA ALA A 9 -8.30 8.75 -4.45
C ALA A 9 -8.23 7.31 -3.98
N VAL A 10 -8.96 6.44 -4.66
CA VAL A 10 -8.88 4.99 -4.49
C VAL A 10 -8.38 4.41 -5.80
N ILE A 11 -7.27 3.69 -5.74
CA ILE A 11 -6.65 3.10 -6.92
C ILE A 11 -7.12 1.66 -7.06
N GLN A 12 -7.71 1.33 -8.21
CA GLN A 12 -8.07 -0.03 -8.58
C GLN A 12 -7.35 -0.39 -9.86
N LEU A 13 -6.56 -1.45 -9.82
CA LEU A 13 -5.73 -1.86 -10.93
C LEU A 13 -5.87 -3.35 -11.18
N ASN A 14 -5.62 -3.74 -12.43
CA ASN A 14 -5.38 -5.14 -12.74
C ASN A 14 -3.98 -5.49 -12.26
N LEU A 15 -3.91 -6.29 -11.20
CA LEU A 15 -2.64 -6.76 -10.65
C LEU A 15 -2.26 -8.07 -11.32
N ASN A 16 -0.97 -8.31 -11.43
CA ASN A 16 -0.45 -9.57 -11.94
C ASN A 16 0.39 -10.27 -10.87
N ASP A 17 0.96 -11.43 -11.20
CA ASP A 17 1.71 -12.22 -10.22
C ASP A 17 3.12 -11.71 -9.96
N VAL A 18 3.57 -10.70 -10.70
CA VAL A 18 4.91 -10.11 -10.54
C VAL A 18 4.82 -8.89 -9.64
N ALA A 19 5.24 -9.05 -8.38
CA ALA A 19 5.15 -8.00 -7.37
C ALA A 19 5.83 -6.69 -7.79
N GLU A 20 6.99 -6.78 -8.45
CA GLU A 20 7.72 -5.59 -8.90
C GLU A 20 6.91 -4.77 -9.91
N ASN A 21 6.22 -5.45 -10.83
CA ASN A 21 5.38 -4.78 -11.82
C ASN A 21 4.18 -4.11 -11.16
N ASN A 22 3.59 -4.77 -10.17
CA ASN A 22 2.48 -4.21 -9.42
C ASN A 22 2.91 -2.99 -8.63
N LEU A 23 4.09 -3.03 -8.03
CA LEU A 23 4.66 -1.89 -7.32
C LEU A 23 4.84 -0.70 -8.25
N LYS A 24 5.42 -0.91 -9.44
CA LYS A 24 5.62 0.16 -10.42
C LYS A 24 4.30 0.78 -10.86
N LYS A 25 3.27 -0.04 -11.11
CA LYS A 25 1.93 0.46 -11.46
C LYS A 25 1.35 1.31 -10.33
N CYS A 26 1.46 0.85 -9.09
CA CYS A 26 0.93 1.58 -7.95
C CYS A 26 1.65 2.92 -7.77
N LEU A 27 2.97 2.94 -7.88
CA LEU A 27 3.74 4.18 -7.78
C LEU A 27 3.33 5.18 -8.87
N HIS A 28 3.14 4.71 -10.09
CA HIS A 28 2.69 5.55 -11.20
C HIS A 28 1.33 6.17 -10.92
N TRP A 29 0.37 5.37 -10.50
CA TRP A 29 -1.00 5.86 -10.28
C TRP A 29 -1.12 6.73 -9.04
N VAL A 30 -0.28 6.53 -8.02
CA VAL A 30 -0.19 7.46 -6.89
C VAL A 30 0.25 8.83 -7.39
N ARG A 31 1.25 8.91 -8.27
CA ARG A 31 1.68 10.18 -8.85
C ARG A 31 0.57 10.84 -9.66
N GLU A 32 -0.15 10.06 -10.46
CA GLU A 32 -1.26 10.59 -11.26
C GLU A 32 -2.39 11.12 -10.39
N ALA A 33 -2.74 10.38 -9.33
CA ALA A 33 -3.76 10.83 -8.39
C ALA A 33 -3.35 12.14 -7.70
N ALA A 34 -2.09 12.25 -7.28
CA ALA A 34 -1.58 13.47 -6.66
C ALA A 34 -1.61 14.66 -7.62
N LYS A 35 -1.32 14.44 -8.91
CA LYS A 35 -1.42 15.48 -9.93
C LYS A 35 -2.84 16.01 -10.08
N GLN A 36 -3.84 15.15 -9.83
CA GLN A 36 -5.24 15.52 -9.88
C GLN A 36 -5.73 16.16 -8.56
N GLY A 37 -4.85 16.36 -7.61
CA GLY A 37 -5.14 17.04 -6.36
C GLY A 37 -5.53 16.14 -5.20
N ALA A 38 -5.35 14.82 -5.32
CA ALA A 38 -5.65 13.92 -4.21
C ALA A 38 -4.69 14.14 -3.04
N GLU A 39 -5.22 14.17 -1.84
CA GLU A 39 -4.45 14.36 -0.60
C GLU A 39 -4.28 13.06 0.18
N VAL A 40 -5.24 12.14 0.04
CA VAL A 40 -5.21 10.80 0.63
C VAL A 40 -5.41 9.80 -0.50
N ILE A 41 -4.50 8.85 -0.64
CA ILE A 41 -4.50 7.90 -1.74
C ILE A 41 -4.45 6.49 -1.17
N SER A 42 -5.44 5.67 -1.47
CA SER A 42 -5.50 4.29 -1.02
C SER A 42 -5.19 3.35 -2.18
N LEU A 43 -4.30 2.39 -1.93
CA LEU A 43 -3.94 1.36 -2.89
C LEU A 43 -4.88 0.15 -2.78
N PRO A 44 -4.90 -0.74 -3.81
CA PRO A 44 -5.71 -1.95 -3.74
C PRO A 44 -5.25 -2.87 -2.61
N GLU A 45 -6.17 -3.62 -2.04
CA GLU A 45 -5.84 -4.63 -1.03
C GLU A 45 -4.87 -5.65 -1.64
N LEU A 46 -3.79 -5.97 -0.90
CA LEU A 46 -2.73 -6.89 -1.34
C LEU A 46 -2.17 -6.51 -2.73
N TYR A 47 -1.84 -5.24 -2.89
CA TYR A 47 -1.44 -4.64 -4.16
C TYR A 47 -0.28 -5.37 -4.86
N SER A 48 0.57 -6.07 -4.12
CA SER A 48 1.78 -6.69 -4.69
C SER A 48 1.48 -7.98 -5.45
N SER A 49 0.26 -8.54 -5.33
CA SER A 49 -0.15 -9.75 -6.02
C SER A 49 -1.67 -9.83 -6.09
N HIS A 50 -2.19 -10.82 -6.82
CA HIS A 50 -3.61 -11.12 -6.80
C HIS A 50 -4.05 -11.48 -5.38
N TYR A 51 -5.33 -11.21 -5.07
CA TYR A 51 -5.89 -11.59 -3.79
C TYR A 51 -5.92 -13.11 -3.68
N PHE A 52 -5.01 -13.67 -2.89
CA PHE A 52 -4.80 -15.10 -2.78
C PHE A 52 -5.46 -15.73 -1.55
N CYS A 53 -6.08 -14.94 -0.69
CA CYS A 53 -6.69 -15.44 0.55
C CYS A 53 -7.86 -16.40 0.29
N GLN A 54 -8.30 -16.52 -0.95
CA GLN A 54 -9.28 -17.52 -1.38
C GLN A 54 -8.65 -18.89 -1.68
N SER A 55 -7.33 -18.96 -1.71
CA SER A 55 -6.55 -20.17 -1.95
C SER A 55 -5.71 -20.49 -0.71
N GLU A 56 -5.64 -21.74 -0.34
CA GLU A 56 -4.82 -22.21 0.77
C GLU A 56 -3.44 -22.68 0.32
N ASP A 57 -2.97 -22.19 -0.82
CA ASP A 57 -1.67 -22.56 -1.35
C ASP A 57 -0.55 -22.01 -0.46
N VAL A 58 0.28 -22.90 0.09
CA VAL A 58 1.40 -22.51 0.95
C VAL A 58 2.45 -21.69 0.21
N ASP A 59 2.54 -21.80 -1.10
CA ASP A 59 3.49 -21.00 -1.90
C ASP A 59 3.15 -19.51 -1.84
N ASN A 60 1.91 -19.14 -1.54
CA ASN A 60 1.51 -17.75 -1.39
C ASN A 60 2.19 -17.07 -0.20
N PHE A 61 2.62 -17.82 0.79
CA PHE A 61 3.33 -17.24 1.94
C PHE A 61 4.70 -16.69 1.56
N ALA A 62 5.24 -17.11 0.43
CA ALA A 62 6.49 -16.54 -0.08
C ALA A 62 6.33 -15.09 -0.56
N LEU A 63 5.09 -14.64 -0.79
CA LEU A 63 4.79 -13.26 -1.17
C LEU A 63 4.74 -12.30 0.01
N ALA A 64 4.79 -12.82 1.25
CA ALA A 64 4.69 -12.00 2.44
C ALA A 64 5.93 -11.12 2.61
N GLU A 65 5.70 -9.89 3.07
CA GLU A 65 6.75 -8.89 3.28
C GLU A 65 6.96 -8.65 4.77
N PRO A 66 8.21 -8.49 5.24
CA PRO A 66 8.44 -8.01 6.59
C PRO A 66 8.03 -6.54 6.70
N LEU A 67 7.87 -6.05 7.94
CA LEU A 67 7.66 -4.62 8.15
C LEU A 67 8.82 -3.82 7.57
N TYR A 68 8.49 -2.64 7.02
CA TYR A 68 9.47 -1.70 6.48
C TYR A 68 10.33 -2.30 5.36
N SER A 69 9.70 -3.14 4.54
CA SER A 69 10.34 -3.72 3.35
C SER A 69 10.63 -2.65 2.29
N THR A 70 11.21 -3.08 1.17
CA THR A 70 11.51 -2.21 0.03
C THR A 70 10.26 -1.47 -0.47
N SER A 71 9.10 -2.14 -0.47
CA SER A 71 7.86 -1.48 -0.92
C SER A 71 7.44 -0.37 0.03
N PHE A 72 7.56 -0.57 1.34
CA PHE A 72 7.30 0.50 2.30
C PHE A 72 8.21 1.70 2.04
N THR A 73 9.50 1.45 1.83
CA THR A 73 10.48 2.52 1.56
C THR A 73 10.10 3.31 0.32
N ALA A 74 9.66 2.63 -0.75
CA ALA A 74 9.27 3.29 -1.99
C ALA A 74 8.05 4.20 -1.78
N PHE A 75 7.02 3.72 -1.09
CA PHE A 75 5.82 4.53 -0.82
C PHE A 75 6.10 5.64 0.18
N SER A 76 6.95 5.40 1.17
CA SER A 76 7.37 6.42 2.13
C SER A 76 8.04 7.60 1.42
N ALA A 77 8.98 7.32 0.53
CA ALA A 77 9.65 8.35 -0.24
C ALA A 77 8.67 9.11 -1.13
N LEU A 78 7.73 8.40 -1.75
CA LEU A 78 6.74 9.02 -2.63
C LEU A 78 5.75 9.90 -1.87
N ALA A 79 5.29 9.44 -0.70
CA ALA A 79 4.41 10.24 0.15
C ALA A 79 5.07 11.56 0.54
N LYS A 80 6.32 11.51 0.93
CA LYS A 80 7.09 12.72 1.29
C LYS A 80 7.29 13.63 0.07
N GLU A 81 7.66 13.06 -1.07
CA GLU A 81 7.88 13.82 -2.30
C GLU A 81 6.61 14.58 -2.72
N LEU A 82 5.47 13.92 -2.68
CA LEU A 82 4.20 14.46 -3.16
C LEU A 82 3.41 15.21 -2.07
N GLY A 83 3.79 15.05 -0.81
CA GLY A 83 3.06 15.66 0.31
C GLY A 83 1.66 15.07 0.51
N VAL A 84 1.49 13.78 0.27
CA VAL A 84 0.21 13.08 0.37
C VAL A 84 0.26 11.97 1.40
N VAL A 85 -0.91 11.57 1.89
CA VAL A 85 -1.08 10.39 2.74
C VAL A 85 -1.32 9.19 1.83
N ILE A 86 -0.59 8.10 2.04
CA ILE A 86 -0.78 6.87 1.26
C ILE A 86 -1.17 5.74 2.21
N ILE A 87 -2.24 5.03 1.86
CA ILE A 87 -2.67 3.83 2.57
C ILE A 87 -2.20 2.63 1.74
N VAL A 88 -1.31 1.81 2.32
CA VAL A 88 -0.64 0.71 1.62
C VAL A 88 -1.02 -0.62 2.27
N PRO A 89 -2.01 -1.33 1.73
CA PRO A 89 -2.30 -2.69 2.18
C PRO A 89 -1.19 -3.64 1.73
N PHE A 90 -0.82 -4.58 2.57
CA PHE A 90 0.21 -5.55 2.23
C PHE A 90 0.03 -6.85 3.02
N PHE A 91 0.65 -7.93 2.54
CA PHE A 91 0.69 -9.19 3.26
C PHE A 91 1.96 -9.19 4.10
N GLU A 92 1.78 -9.10 5.41
CA GLU A 92 2.88 -8.95 6.35
C GLU A 92 3.40 -10.30 6.83
N LYS A 93 4.74 -10.47 6.80
CA LYS A 93 5.41 -11.53 7.53
C LYS A 93 5.93 -10.92 8.83
N ARG A 94 5.24 -11.19 9.93
CA ARG A 94 5.63 -10.66 11.24
C ARG A 94 6.82 -11.41 11.83
N MET A 95 6.79 -12.74 11.71
CA MET A 95 7.87 -13.66 12.07
C MET A 95 7.58 -15.00 11.41
N ALA A 96 8.51 -15.95 11.50
CA ALA A 96 8.31 -17.26 10.89
C ALA A 96 6.98 -17.88 11.37
N GLY A 97 6.12 -18.23 10.44
CA GLY A 97 4.81 -18.83 10.72
C GLY A 97 3.71 -17.87 11.13
N ILE A 98 3.97 -16.56 11.25
CA ILE A 98 2.95 -15.58 11.63
C ILE A 98 2.82 -14.52 10.54
N TYR A 99 1.63 -14.49 9.90
CA TYR A 99 1.33 -13.63 8.75
C TYR A 99 0.05 -12.86 9.01
N HIS A 100 -0.03 -11.66 8.45
CA HIS A 100 -1.22 -10.80 8.57
C HIS A 100 -1.52 -10.10 7.26
N ASN A 101 -2.81 -9.88 6.99
CA ASN A 101 -3.23 -8.83 6.07
C ASN A 101 -3.14 -7.51 6.83
N SER A 102 -2.30 -6.62 6.37
CA SER A 102 -1.99 -5.39 7.09
C SER A 102 -2.10 -4.18 6.17
N ALA A 103 -2.12 -3.00 6.77
CA ALA A 103 -2.07 -1.76 6.01
C ALA A 103 -1.26 -0.73 6.77
N TYR A 104 -0.32 -0.08 6.08
CA TYR A 104 0.33 1.12 6.58
C TYR A 104 -0.53 2.34 6.26
N ILE A 105 -0.48 3.31 7.16
CA ILE A 105 -0.88 4.68 6.85
C ILE A 105 0.38 5.51 6.89
N ILE A 106 0.81 6.00 5.72
CA ILE A 106 2.04 6.79 5.59
C ILE A 106 1.66 8.26 5.50
N GLY A 107 2.21 9.07 6.38
CA GLY A 107 1.92 10.50 6.43
C GLY A 107 2.66 11.29 5.36
N THR A 108 2.34 12.59 5.29
CA THR A 108 2.89 13.50 4.27
C THR A 108 4.40 13.73 4.41
N ASP A 109 4.97 13.39 5.55
CA ASP A 109 6.42 13.46 5.78
C ASP A 109 7.13 12.13 5.48
N GLY A 110 6.40 11.13 5.00
CA GLY A 110 6.93 9.81 4.70
C GLY A 110 7.04 8.88 5.89
N THR A 111 6.66 9.31 7.09
CA THR A 111 6.70 8.45 8.27
C THR A 111 5.42 7.65 8.42
N GLU A 112 5.52 6.52 9.12
CA GLU A 112 4.34 5.72 9.44
C GLU A 112 3.46 6.48 10.44
N ALA A 113 2.23 6.77 10.02
CA ALA A 113 1.23 7.37 10.89
C ALA A 113 0.40 6.31 11.62
N GLY A 114 0.35 5.10 11.08
CA GLY A 114 -0.35 3.99 11.70
C GLY A 114 -0.11 2.68 10.97
N LEU A 115 -0.34 1.60 11.69
CA LEU A 115 -0.28 0.24 11.16
C LEU A 115 -1.52 -0.50 11.64
N TYR A 116 -2.27 -1.05 10.71
CA TYR A 116 -3.45 -1.86 11.02
C TYR A 116 -3.20 -3.30 10.57
N ARG A 117 -3.51 -4.24 11.45
CA ARG A 117 -3.49 -5.67 11.15
C ARG A 117 -4.91 -6.21 11.19
N LYS A 118 -5.36 -6.74 10.07
CA LYS A 118 -6.69 -7.34 9.98
C LYS A 118 -6.71 -8.65 10.77
N MET A 119 -7.69 -8.78 11.62
CA MET A 119 -7.84 -9.98 12.43
C MET A 119 -8.62 -11.06 11.69
#